data_8391186c53ace1427c38c9d487c6e57c
#
_entry.id   8391186c53ace1427c38c9d487c6e57c
#
_cell.length_a   1.000
_cell.length_b   1.000
_cell.length_c   1.000
_cell.angle_alpha   90.00
_cell.angle_beta   90.00
_cell.angle_gamma   90.00
#
_symmetry.space_group_name_H-M   'P 1'
#
loop_
_entity.id
_entity.type
_entity.pdbx_description
1 polymer ?
#
loop_
_entity_poly.entity_id
_entity_poly.type
_entity_poly.pdbx_seq_one_letter_code
_entity_poly.pdbx_strand_id
1 'polypeptide(L)'
;MRYLLQVRCICVFLAALGWAQMQGCVPARTSGGTEAIPVEVLQSERLRLEKNPVVADSVYVSLRDASGKVFGLRRLMEERLRSLGYTVTENPSRAGYILQLHIVEAGKADPGVVRAAVAAGYDAKVPHGGDGACVLAADVLVALRKSPKIPGRQSHVIKSTSVRTTVGHHPLRMAALSDTPRCAFQDTLPQLEEGIVGAIAAVLPPLRAER
;
A
#
# COMPACT_ATOMS: atom_id res chain seq x y z
N MET A 1 -74.98 -29.94 4.52
CA MET A 1 -74.25 -28.83 3.77
C MET A 1 -73.17 -28.13 4.56
N ARG A 2 -73.03 -28.30 5.87
CA ARG A 2 -71.97 -27.60 6.66
C ARG A 2 -70.57 -28.29 6.59
N TYR A 3 -70.51 -29.58 6.34
CA TYR A 3 -69.24 -30.34 6.27
C TYR A 3 -68.46 -30.14 4.99
N LEU A 4 -69.12 -29.82 3.87
CA LEU A 4 -68.42 -29.55 2.59
C LEU A 4 -67.66 -28.23 2.55
N LEU A 5 -68.12 -27.23 3.35
CA LEU A 5 -67.39 -25.97 3.45
C LEU A 5 -66.10 -26.05 4.29
N GLN A 6 -66.14 -26.88 5.34
CA GLN A 6 -64.95 -27.05 6.19
C GLN A 6 -63.84 -27.82 5.50
N VAL A 7 -64.14 -28.80 4.67
CA VAL A 7 -63.13 -29.56 3.91
C VAL A 7 -62.45 -28.69 2.84
N ARG A 8 -63.19 -27.76 2.20
CA ARG A 8 -62.60 -26.85 1.22
C ARG A 8 -61.67 -25.83 1.84
N CYS A 9 -61.94 -25.34 3.08
CA CYS A 9 -61.04 -24.39 3.75
C CYS A 9 -59.74 -25.07 4.20
N ILE A 10 -59.81 -26.33 4.64
CA ILE A 10 -58.63 -27.08 5.09
C ILE A 10 -57.67 -27.37 3.91
N CYS A 11 -58.21 -27.73 2.74
CA CYS A 11 -57.39 -27.95 1.55
C CYS A 11 -56.72 -26.68 1.03
N VAL A 12 -57.37 -25.51 1.13
CA VAL A 12 -56.77 -24.23 0.73
C VAL A 12 -55.67 -23.82 1.70
N PHE A 13 -55.84 -24.08 3.01
CA PHE A 13 -54.79 -23.79 4.00
C PHE A 13 -53.58 -24.70 3.86
N LEU A 14 -53.74 -25.97 3.54
CA LEU A 14 -52.64 -26.89 3.29
C LEU A 14 -51.88 -26.60 1.99
N ALA A 15 -52.58 -26.10 0.95
CA ALA A 15 -51.92 -25.66 -0.29
C ALA A 15 -51.10 -24.37 -0.09
N ALA A 16 -51.57 -23.45 0.78
CA ALA A 16 -50.84 -22.23 1.11
C ALA A 16 -49.57 -22.48 1.95
N LEU A 17 -49.59 -23.47 2.84
CA LEU A 17 -48.44 -23.90 3.64
C LEU A 17 -47.40 -24.65 2.80
N GLY A 18 -47.78 -25.34 1.74
CA GLY A 18 -46.86 -26.07 0.84
C GLY A 18 -46.03 -25.13 -0.06
N TRP A 19 -46.54 -23.95 -0.38
CA TRP A 19 -45.79 -22.97 -1.22
C TRP A 19 -44.77 -22.14 -0.45
N ALA A 20 -44.91 -22.00 0.85
CA ALA A 20 -43.96 -21.28 1.71
C ALA A 20 -42.65 -22.06 1.95
N GLN A 21 -42.61 -23.36 1.67
CA GLN A 21 -41.40 -24.16 1.86
C GLN A 21 -40.53 -24.35 0.63
N MET A 22 -40.94 -23.84 -0.54
CA MET A 22 -40.12 -23.88 -1.77
C MET A 22 -39.34 -22.57 -2.02
N GLN A 23 -39.34 -21.64 -1.12
CA GLN A 23 -38.28 -20.66 -1.05
C GLN A 23 -37.05 -21.36 -0.46
N GLY A 24 -36.50 -22.29 -1.25
CA GLY A 24 -35.21 -22.85 -0.98
C GLY A 24 -34.26 -21.67 -0.72
N CYS A 25 -33.65 -21.64 0.45
CA CYS A 25 -32.44 -20.89 0.68
C CYS A 25 -31.49 -21.28 -0.45
N VAL A 26 -31.49 -20.48 -1.52
CA VAL A 26 -30.33 -20.41 -2.37
C VAL A 26 -29.26 -19.93 -1.40
N PRO A 27 -28.27 -20.79 -1.02
CA PRO A 27 -27.14 -20.28 -0.27
C PRO A 27 -26.66 -19.13 -1.13
N ALA A 28 -26.74 -17.92 -0.62
CA ALA A 28 -26.03 -16.81 -1.20
C ALA A 28 -24.63 -17.38 -1.42
N ARG A 29 -24.25 -17.64 -2.67
CA ARG A 29 -22.84 -17.80 -3.02
C ARG A 29 -22.24 -16.50 -2.52
N THR A 30 -21.76 -16.52 -1.29
CA THR A 30 -20.74 -15.60 -0.87
C THR A 30 -19.71 -15.72 -1.96
N SER A 31 -19.71 -14.75 -2.85
CA SER A 31 -18.63 -14.52 -3.80
C SER A 31 -17.38 -14.72 -2.95
N GLY A 32 -16.56 -15.72 -3.29
CA GLY A 32 -15.46 -16.17 -2.47
C GLY A 32 -14.66 -14.95 -2.09
N GLY A 33 -14.86 -14.46 -0.90
CA GLY A 33 -14.01 -13.48 -0.30
C GLY A 33 -12.65 -14.15 -0.28
N THR A 34 -11.74 -13.70 -1.12
CA THR A 34 -10.33 -14.08 -1.05
C THR A 34 -9.97 -13.75 0.39
N GLU A 35 -9.81 -14.76 1.22
CA GLU A 35 -9.47 -14.59 2.63
C GLU A 35 -8.21 -13.73 2.64
N ALA A 36 -8.31 -12.54 3.23
CA ALA A 36 -7.24 -11.56 3.15
C ALA A 36 -6.00 -12.18 3.81
N ILE A 37 -4.98 -12.43 3.02
CA ILE A 37 -3.72 -12.99 3.51
C ILE A 37 -3.12 -11.97 4.49
N PRO A 38 -2.86 -12.33 5.74
CA PRO A 38 -2.30 -11.40 6.71
C PRO A 38 -0.88 -11.00 6.28
N VAL A 39 -0.66 -9.70 6.19
CA VAL A 39 0.64 -9.12 5.84
C VAL A 39 1.12 -8.25 7.00
N GLU A 40 2.27 -8.57 7.54
CA GLU A 40 3.00 -7.74 8.51
C GLU A 40 3.91 -6.79 7.75
N VAL A 41 3.87 -5.49 8.09
CA VAL A 41 4.79 -4.50 7.51
C VAL A 41 5.77 -4.01 8.56
N LEU A 42 7.04 -4.17 8.26
CA LEU A 42 8.17 -3.80 9.09
C LEU A 42 8.85 -2.56 8.52
N GLN A 43 9.36 -1.70 9.40
CA GLN A 43 10.13 -0.51 9.04
C GLN A 43 11.32 -0.36 9.98
N SER A 44 12.50 -0.01 9.45
CA SER A 44 13.69 0.26 10.26
C SER A 44 13.53 1.48 11.16
N GLU A 45 12.76 2.48 10.70
CA GLU A 45 12.45 3.71 11.42
C GLU A 45 10.99 4.08 11.23
N ARG A 46 10.36 4.65 12.25
CA ARG A 46 9.03 5.28 12.13
C ARG A 46 9.19 6.69 11.59
N LEU A 47 9.38 6.81 10.30
CA LEU A 47 9.45 8.11 9.64
C LEU A 47 8.04 8.61 9.30
N ARG A 48 7.73 9.82 9.75
CA ARG A 48 6.55 10.57 9.30
C ARG A 48 7.01 11.98 8.99
N LEU A 49 6.90 12.35 7.74
CA LEU A 49 7.26 13.69 7.32
C LEU A 49 6.13 14.66 7.70
N GLU A 50 6.52 15.76 8.33
CA GLU A 50 5.59 16.86 8.57
C GLU A 50 5.30 17.60 7.25
N LYS A 51 4.18 18.32 7.20
CA LYS A 51 3.85 19.21 6.08
C LYS A 51 4.84 20.36 6.03
N ASN A 52 6.00 20.09 5.46
CA ASN A 52 7.06 21.07 5.27
C ASN A 52 6.85 21.87 3.98
N PRO A 53 7.30 23.12 3.91
CA PRO A 53 7.29 23.86 2.67
C PRO A 53 8.26 23.21 1.67
N VAL A 54 7.73 22.33 0.84
CA VAL A 54 8.41 21.78 -0.32
C VAL A 54 8.24 22.69 -1.52
N VAL A 55 9.15 22.58 -2.49
CA VAL A 55 9.10 23.39 -3.72
C VAL A 55 7.83 23.16 -4.52
N ALA A 56 7.28 21.93 -4.48
CA ALA A 56 6.06 21.55 -5.17
C ALA A 56 5.41 20.31 -4.52
N ASP A 57 4.10 20.22 -4.59
CA ASP A 57 3.30 19.05 -4.19
C ASP A 57 3.37 17.96 -5.26
N SER A 58 4.57 17.68 -5.74
CA SER A 58 4.83 16.69 -6.79
C SER A 58 5.84 15.66 -6.32
N VAL A 59 5.66 14.43 -6.79
CA VAL A 59 6.48 13.27 -6.44
C VAL A 59 7.05 12.63 -7.68
N TYR A 60 8.34 12.36 -7.67
CA TYR A 60 9.00 11.48 -8.62
C TYR A 60 9.22 10.12 -7.98
N VAL A 61 8.85 9.04 -8.67
CA VAL A 61 9.02 7.66 -8.21
C VAL A 61 10.02 6.94 -9.09
N SER A 62 11.09 6.44 -8.49
CA SER A 62 12.06 5.55 -9.12
C SER A 62 12.01 4.19 -8.44
N LEU A 63 11.89 3.14 -9.23
CA LEU A 63 11.93 1.76 -8.76
C LEU A 63 13.06 1.01 -9.46
N ARG A 64 13.91 0.37 -8.67
CA ARG A 64 14.89 -0.60 -9.11
C ARG A 64 14.57 -1.93 -8.48
N ASP A 65 14.29 -2.94 -9.30
CA ASP A 65 14.08 -4.31 -8.84
C ASP A 65 15.28 -5.19 -9.24
N ALA A 66 16.08 -5.57 -8.26
CA ALA A 66 17.19 -6.48 -8.48
C ALA A 66 16.72 -7.95 -8.57
N SER A 67 15.54 -8.27 -8.07
CA SER A 67 14.99 -9.63 -8.09
C SER A 67 14.37 -10.01 -9.45
N GLY A 68 13.93 -9.03 -10.21
CA GLY A 68 13.20 -9.24 -11.49
C GLY A 68 11.82 -9.87 -11.31
N LYS A 69 11.24 -9.83 -10.09
CA LYS A 69 9.97 -10.51 -9.76
C LYS A 69 8.81 -9.55 -9.51
N VAL A 70 9.07 -8.24 -9.41
CA VAL A 70 8.12 -7.22 -8.99
C VAL A 70 7.79 -6.28 -10.15
N PHE A 71 6.61 -6.43 -10.75
CA PHE A 71 6.26 -5.70 -11.98
C PHE A 71 5.21 -4.60 -11.79
N GLY A 72 4.40 -4.67 -10.73
CA GLY A 72 3.25 -3.77 -10.50
C GLY A 72 3.50 -2.61 -9.55
N LEU A 73 4.49 -2.71 -8.69
CA LEU A 73 4.71 -1.85 -7.53
C LEU A 73 4.84 -0.35 -7.88
N ARG A 74 5.56 0.00 -8.95
CA ARG A 74 5.68 1.40 -9.38
C ARG A 74 4.32 2.02 -9.71
N ARG A 75 3.53 1.33 -10.53
CA ARG A 75 2.18 1.80 -10.91
C ARG A 75 1.27 1.94 -9.69
N LEU A 76 1.26 0.94 -8.81
CA LEU A 76 0.48 0.95 -7.59
C LEU A 76 0.88 2.12 -6.66
N MET A 77 2.19 2.38 -6.53
CA MET A 77 2.71 3.53 -5.78
C MET A 77 2.23 4.85 -6.38
N GLU A 78 2.34 5.02 -7.70
CA GLU A 78 1.92 6.23 -8.39
C GLU A 78 0.41 6.48 -8.26
N GLU A 79 -0.42 5.43 -8.35
CA GLU A 79 -1.87 5.49 -8.15
C GLU A 79 -2.19 5.91 -6.70
N ARG A 80 -1.52 5.31 -5.73
CA ARG A 80 -1.69 5.67 -4.32
C ARG A 80 -1.31 7.12 -4.04
N LEU A 81 -0.19 7.60 -4.58
CA LEU A 81 0.24 8.99 -4.42
C LEU A 81 -0.76 9.98 -5.04
N ARG A 82 -1.30 9.67 -6.23
CA ARG A 82 -2.35 10.49 -6.85
C ARG A 82 -3.61 10.53 -5.97
N SER A 83 -3.99 9.44 -5.34
CA SER A 83 -5.14 9.41 -4.41
C SER A 83 -4.94 10.31 -3.18
N LEU A 84 -3.69 10.46 -2.72
CA LEU A 84 -3.32 11.39 -1.64
C LEU A 84 -3.24 12.86 -2.07
N GLY A 85 -3.41 13.13 -3.36
CA GLY A 85 -3.42 14.48 -3.94
C GLY A 85 -2.10 14.92 -4.54
N TYR A 86 -1.08 14.06 -4.60
CA TYR A 86 0.19 14.38 -5.22
C TYR A 86 0.12 14.37 -6.74
N THR A 87 0.88 15.26 -7.38
CA THR A 87 1.14 15.21 -8.81
C THR A 87 2.36 14.34 -9.06
N VAL A 88 2.18 13.19 -9.73
CA VAL A 88 3.30 12.34 -10.12
C VAL A 88 3.98 12.93 -11.36
N THR A 89 5.30 13.06 -11.32
CA THR A 89 6.10 13.64 -12.40
C THR A 89 7.21 12.70 -12.87
N GLU A 90 7.48 12.70 -14.15
CA GLU A 90 8.60 11.96 -14.75
C GLU A 90 9.96 12.70 -14.59
N ASN A 91 9.92 13.97 -14.22
CA ASN A 91 11.14 14.77 -14.09
C ASN A 91 11.53 14.95 -12.62
N PRO A 92 12.62 14.28 -12.17
CA PRO A 92 13.08 14.40 -10.79
C PRO A 92 13.49 15.81 -10.43
N SER A 93 13.87 16.65 -11.40
CA SER A 93 14.28 18.04 -11.15
C SER A 93 13.12 18.97 -10.81
N ARG A 94 11.88 18.57 -11.11
CA ARG A 94 10.65 19.33 -10.82
C ARG A 94 9.90 18.78 -9.60
N ALA A 95 10.32 17.64 -9.08
CA ALA A 95 9.65 17.01 -7.95
C ALA A 95 9.99 17.70 -6.63
N GLY A 96 9.00 17.93 -5.79
CA GLY A 96 9.19 18.34 -4.40
C GLY A 96 9.61 17.17 -3.51
N TYR A 97 9.12 15.98 -3.83
CA TYR A 97 9.51 14.71 -3.19
C TYR A 97 10.08 13.76 -4.24
N ILE A 98 11.12 13.05 -3.87
CA ILE A 98 11.72 11.99 -4.67
C ILE A 98 11.70 10.71 -3.85
N LEU A 99 11.01 9.70 -4.35
CA LEU A 99 10.97 8.36 -3.79
C LEU A 99 11.82 7.44 -4.65
N GLN A 100 12.87 6.89 -4.06
CA GLN A 100 13.71 5.87 -4.70
C GLN A 100 13.53 4.56 -3.94
N LEU A 101 13.02 3.55 -4.63
CA LEU A 101 12.81 2.22 -4.11
C LEU A 101 13.79 1.25 -4.76
N HIS A 102 14.50 0.51 -3.96
CA HIS A 102 15.35 -0.57 -4.40
C HIS A 102 14.88 -1.87 -3.75
N ILE A 103 14.27 -2.76 -4.54
CA ILE A 103 13.86 -4.08 -4.06
C ILE A 103 15.10 -4.90 -3.82
N VAL A 104 15.30 -5.30 -2.57
CA VAL A 104 16.48 -6.05 -2.13
C VAL A 104 16.18 -7.53 -1.95
N GLU A 105 14.92 -7.89 -1.69
CA GLU A 105 14.48 -9.28 -1.60
C GLU A 105 13.02 -9.41 -2.04
N ALA A 106 12.72 -10.40 -2.87
CA ALA A 106 11.36 -10.77 -3.29
C ALA A 106 11.27 -12.28 -3.48
N GLY A 107 10.57 -12.96 -2.57
CA GLY A 107 10.48 -14.41 -2.59
C GLY A 107 10.17 -15.00 -1.23
N LYS A 108 10.76 -16.14 -0.93
CA LYS A 108 10.68 -16.78 0.39
C LYS A 108 11.92 -16.50 1.20
N ALA A 109 11.74 -16.20 2.47
CA ALA A 109 12.83 -15.98 3.41
C ALA A 109 12.42 -16.36 4.85
N ASP A 110 13.41 -16.59 5.70
CA ASP A 110 13.18 -16.77 7.12
C ASP A 110 12.68 -15.46 7.77
N PRO A 111 11.53 -15.45 8.46
CA PRO A 111 10.96 -14.23 9.05
C PRO A 111 11.89 -13.56 10.07
N GLY A 112 12.66 -14.33 10.83
CA GLY A 112 13.60 -13.81 11.81
C GLY A 112 14.76 -13.07 11.14
N VAL A 113 15.29 -13.65 10.06
CA VAL A 113 16.33 -13.01 9.24
C VAL A 113 15.85 -11.72 8.62
N VAL A 114 14.59 -11.68 8.10
CA VAL A 114 14.01 -10.46 7.53
C VAL A 114 13.84 -9.39 8.60
N ARG A 115 13.31 -9.73 9.77
CA ARG A 115 13.17 -8.78 10.88
C ARG A 115 14.53 -8.22 11.32
N ALA A 116 15.54 -9.06 11.42
CA ALA A 116 16.90 -8.63 11.74
C ALA A 116 17.48 -7.69 10.66
N ALA A 117 17.28 -8.01 9.38
CA ALA A 117 17.72 -7.18 8.27
C ALA A 117 17.01 -5.81 8.22
N VAL A 118 15.72 -5.77 8.55
CA VAL A 118 14.99 -4.49 8.66
C VAL A 118 15.50 -3.69 9.86
N ALA A 119 15.72 -4.32 11.01
CA ALA A 119 16.25 -3.65 12.20
C ALA A 119 17.68 -3.11 11.96
N ALA A 120 18.48 -3.76 11.13
CA ALA A 120 19.81 -3.29 10.74
C ALA A 120 19.79 -2.04 9.85
N GLY A 121 18.64 -1.74 9.22
CA GLY A 121 18.40 -0.52 8.49
C GLY A 121 18.79 -0.54 7.02
N TYR A 122 18.82 0.64 6.44
CA TYR A 122 19.13 0.88 5.02
C TYR A 122 20.50 0.30 4.64
N ASP A 123 20.57 -0.30 3.43
CA ASP A 123 21.81 -0.89 2.85
C ASP A 123 22.43 -2.06 3.63
N ALA A 124 21.75 -2.58 4.66
CA ALA A 124 22.19 -3.79 5.33
C ALA A 124 22.05 -5.01 4.40
N LYS A 125 22.96 -6.00 4.53
CA LYS A 125 22.87 -7.22 3.73
C LYS A 125 21.62 -8.02 4.10
N VAL A 126 20.85 -8.40 3.08
CA VAL A 126 19.72 -9.32 3.21
C VAL A 126 20.17 -10.66 2.66
N PRO A 127 20.20 -11.72 3.45
CA PRO A 127 20.44 -13.05 2.93
C PRO A 127 19.33 -13.46 1.96
N HIS A 128 19.70 -13.89 0.77
CA HIS A 128 18.76 -14.30 -0.26
C HIS A 128 18.31 -15.75 -0.06
N GLY A 129 17.05 -15.98 -0.30
CA GLY A 129 16.45 -17.31 -0.30
C GLY A 129 16.20 -17.86 1.10
N GLY A 130 15.54 -18.99 1.15
CA GLY A 130 15.15 -19.70 2.35
C GLY A 130 13.76 -20.27 2.22
N ASP A 131 13.43 -21.17 3.17
CA ASP A 131 12.09 -21.66 3.37
C ASP A 131 11.42 -20.83 4.46
N GLY A 132 10.17 -20.45 4.27
CA GLY A 132 9.45 -19.70 5.29
C GLY A 132 8.40 -18.75 4.72
N ALA A 133 8.38 -17.52 5.22
CA ALA A 133 7.43 -16.49 4.84
C ALA A 133 7.62 -15.98 3.41
N CYS A 134 6.54 -15.56 2.78
CA CYS A 134 6.61 -14.72 1.58
C CYS A 134 7.01 -13.30 1.97
N VAL A 135 8.00 -12.76 1.29
CA VAL A 135 8.64 -11.50 1.64
C VAL A 135 8.81 -10.62 0.42
N LEU A 136 8.55 -9.34 0.62
CA LEU A 136 8.96 -8.26 -0.25
C LEU A 136 9.70 -7.23 0.59
N ALA A 137 10.99 -7.04 0.39
CA ALA A 137 11.80 -6.09 1.12
C ALA A 137 12.44 -5.06 0.19
N ALA A 138 12.44 -3.81 0.63
CA ALA A 138 12.94 -2.68 -0.14
C ALA A 138 13.74 -1.72 0.73
N ASP A 139 14.82 -1.20 0.16
CA ASP A 139 15.44 0.03 0.61
C ASP A 139 14.72 1.22 -0.03
N VAL A 140 14.32 2.16 0.81
CA VAL A 140 13.55 3.34 0.42
C VAL A 140 14.33 4.58 0.80
N LEU A 141 14.61 5.43 -0.17
CA LEU A 141 15.17 6.76 0.06
C LEU A 141 14.11 7.80 -0.25
N VAL A 142 13.72 8.55 0.77
CA VAL A 142 12.81 9.69 0.62
C VAL A 142 13.63 10.97 0.64
N ALA A 143 13.66 11.70 -0.48
CA ALA A 143 14.32 12.99 -0.56
C ALA A 143 13.30 14.12 -0.72
N LEU A 144 13.50 15.21 0.04
CA LEU A 144 12.65 16.40 -0.01
C LEU A 144 13.44 17.60 -0.49
N ARG A 145 12.86 18.33 -1.43
CA ARG A 145 13.36 19.65 -1.83
C ARG A 145 12.65 20.73 -1.05
N LYS A 146 13.35 21.34 -0.11
CA LYS A 146 12.81 22.43 0.70
C LYS A 146 12.89 23.74 -0.06
N SER A 147 11.81 24.50 -0.06
CA SER A 147 11.83 25.89 -0.47
C SER A 147 12.71 26.68 0.50
N PRO A 148 13.65 27.52 0.05
CA PRO A 148 14.42 28.33 0.98
C PRO A 148 13.46 29.24 1.73
N LYS A 149 13.52 29.19 3.07
CA LYS A 149 12.90 30.21 3.92
C LYS A 149 13.64 31.51 3.68
N ILE A 150 13.03 32.46 2.98
CA ILE A 150 13.53 33.82 2.91
C ILE A 150 13.04 34.52 4.20
N PRO A 151 13.91 34.81 5.18
CA PRO A 151 13.51 35.55 6.36
C PRO A 151 13.17 36.98 5.93
N GLY A 152 11.92 37.36 6.11
CA GLY A 152 11.42 38.73 6.18
C GLY A 152 12.07 39.74 5.24
N ARG A 153 11.89 39.64 3.91
CA ARG A 153 12.25 40.70 3.00
C ARG A 153 11.08 41.03 2.07
N GLN A 154 10.63 42.27 2.23
CA GLN A 154 9.72 42.90 1.30
C GLN A 154 10.23 42.76 -0.13
N SER A 155 9.28 42.51 -1.00
CA SER A 155 9.41 42.34 -2.43
C SER A 155 10.25 43.45 -3.09
N HIS A 156 11.54 43.20 -3.24
CA HIS A 156 12.35 43.88 -4.27
C HIS A 156 12.79 42.80 -5.26
N VAL A 157 12.42 43.03 -6.51
CA VAL A 157 12.75 42.24 -7.69
C VAL A 157 14.24 41.89 -7.70
N ILE A 158 14.60 40.69 -7.28
CA ILE A 158 15.95 40.17 -7.44
C ILE A 158 15.94 39.35 -8.73
N LYS A 159 16.54 39.94 -9.77
CA LYS A 159 16.93 39.21 -10.98
C LYS A 159 17.81 38.02 -10.59
N SER A 160 17.37 36.84 -10.96
CA SER A 160 18.19 35.64 -11.19
C SER A 160 19.28 35.34 -10.17
N THR A 161 18.91 34.94 -8.97
CA THR A 161 19.83 34.20 -8.12
C THR A 161 19.37 32.75 -8.11
N SER A 162 20.26 31.82 -8.45
CA SER A 162 20.00 30.38 -8.36
C SER A 162 19.62 30.03 -6.91
N VAL A 163 18.34 29.79 -6.71
CA VAL A 163 17.80 29.40 -5.41
C VAL A 163 18.36 28.02 -5.07
N ARG A 164 19.32 27.97 -4.15
CA ARG A 164 19.84 26.70 -3.64
C ARG A 164 18.75 26.00 -2.84
N THR A 165 18.11 25.02 -3.43
CA THR A 165 17.20 24.13 -2.74
C THR A 165 18.00 23.21 -1.82
N THR A 166 17.64 23.19 -0.53
CA THR A 166 18.20 22.21 0.40
C THR A 166 17.47 20.89 0.20
N VAL A 167 18.21 19.79 0.06
CA VAL A 167 17.64 18.45 -0.06
C VAL A 167 17.84 17.72 1.26
N GLY A 168 16.75 17.32 1.89
CA GLY A 168 16.78 16.40 3.01
C GLY A 168 16.67 14.95 2.50
N HIS A 169 17.44 14.06 3.07
CA HIS A 169 17.41 12.62 2.74
C HIS A 169 17.03 11.79 3.96
N HIS A 170 16.12 10.85 3.77
CA HIS A 170 15.65 9.93 4.79
C HIS A 170 15.73 8.49 4.25
N PRO A 171 16.84 7.80 4.49
CA PRO A 171 16.98 6.40 4.12
C PRO A 171 16.27 5.52 5.14
N LEU A 172 15.52 4.53 4.68
CA LEU A 172 14.86 3.54 5.53
C LEU A 172 14.74 2.20 4.80
N ARG A 173 14.65 1.12 5.56
CA ARG A 173 14.32 -0.20 5.04
C ARG A 173 12.92 -0.58 5.47
N MET A 174 12.17 -1.14 4.51
CA MET A 174 10.84 -1.69 4.75
C MET A 174 10.77 -3.12 4.24
N ALA A 175 9.95 -3.92 4.90
CA ALA A 175 9.57 -5.23 4.39
C ALA A 175 8.10 -5.49 4.67
N ALA A 176 7.42 -6.11 3.70
CA ALA A 176 6.13 -6.76 3.89
C ALA A 176 6.37 -8.27 3.92
N LEU A 177 5.83 -8.94 4.90
CA LEU A 177 5.96 -10.40 5.03
C LEU A 177 4.61 -11.04 5.36
N SER A 178 4.39 -12.22 4.81
CA SER A 178 3.26 -13.08 5.16
C SER A 178 3.81 -14.42 5.63
N ASP A 179 3.58 -14.71 6.90
CA ASP A 179 4.00 -15.96 7.56
C ASP A 179 2.93 -17.04 7.43
N THR A 180 2.18 -17.02 6.32
CA THR A 180 1.16 -18.03 6.04
C THR A 180 1.84 -19.35 5.65
N PRO A 181 1.49 -20.48 6.29
CA PRO A 181 2.05 -21.78 5.92
C PRO A 181 1.85 -22.06 4.42
N ARG A 182 2.92 -22.45 3.74
CA ARG A 182 2.92 -22.75 2.30
C ARG A 182 2.55 -21.56 1.40
N CYS A 183 2.86 -20.34 1.79
CA CYS A 183 2.60 -19.19 0.94
C CYS A 183 3.16 -19.43 -0.49
N ALA A 184 2.35 -19.18 -1.50
CA ALA A 184 2.78 -19.08 -2.89
C ALA A 184 3.13 -17.61 -3.17
N PHE A 185 4.40 -17.31 -3.40
CA PHE A 185 4.87 -15.92 -3.50
C PHE A 185 4.10 -15.11 -4.54
N GLN A 186 3.84 -15.68 -5.72
CA GLN A 186 3.13 -14.98 -6.79
C GLN A 186 1.68 -14.63 -6.41
N ASP A 187 1.02 -15.49 -5.64
CA ASP A 187 -0.36 -15.26 -5.21
C ASP A 187 -0.43 -14.25 -4.05
N THR A 188 0.65 -14.16 -3.27
CA THR A 188 0.77 -13.26 -2.12
C THR A 188 1.36 -11.90 -2.51
N LEU A 189 2.06 -11.80 -3.64
CA LEU A 189 2.77 -10.60 -4.07
C LEU A 189 1.89 -9.34 -4.09
N PRO A 190 0.64 -9.36 -4.60
CA PRO A 190 -0.20 -8.16 -4.60
C PRO A 190 -0.44 -7.58 -3.20
N GLN A 191 -0.65 -8.42 -2.18
CA GLN A 191 -0.85 -7.99 -0.81
C GLN A 191 0.44 -7.44 -0.18
N LEU A 192 1.59 -8.03 -0.52
CA LEU A 192 2.90 -7.53 -0.09
C LEU A 192 3.19 -6.17 -0.71
N GLU A 193 2.90 -5.99 -2.01
CA GLU A 193 3.02 -4.71 -2.70
C GLU A 193 2.12 -3.64 -2.08
N GLU A 194 0.85 -3.96 -1.80
CA GLU A 194 -0.07 -3.04 -1.12
C GLU A 194 0.43 -2.65 0.28
N GLY A 195 0.97 -3.60 1.04
CA GLY A 195 1.57 -3.35 2.35
C GLY A 195 2.72 -2.35 2.27
N ILE A 196 3.68 -2.56 1.37
CA ILE A 196 4.81 -1.64 1.15
C ILE A 196 4.32 -0.26 0.69
N VAL A 197 3.43 -0.21 -0.30
CA VAL A 197 2.87 1.04 -0.82
C VAL A 197 2.14 1.82 0.26
N GLY A 198 1.32 1.15 1.06
CA GLY A 198 0.63 1.76 2.19
C GLY A 198 1.58 2.36 3.21
N ALA A 199 2.64 1.62 3.56
CA ALA A 199 3.65 2.07 4.51
C ALA A 199 4.45 3.29 3.98
N ILE A 200 4.89 3.27 2.72
CA ILE A 200 5.59 4.40 2.11
C ILE A 200 4.67 5.63 2.00
N ALA A 201 3.43 5.42 1.61
CA ALA A 201 2.43 6.49 1.51
C ALA A 201 2.18 7.16 2.87
N ALA A 202 2.23 6.41 3.97
CA ALA A 202 2.07 6.93 5.33
C ALA A 202 3.26 7.78 5.81
N VAL A 203 4.42 7.69 5.16
CA VAL A 203 5.58 8.56 5.42
C VAL A 203 5.31 10.00 4.96
N LEU A 204 4.58 10.15 3.84
CA LEU A 204 4.30 11.45 3.25
C LEU A 204 3.07 12.12 3.90
N PRO A 205 3.08 13.45 4.09
CA PRO A 205 1.92 14.15 4.62
C PRO A 205 0.77 14.13 3.59
N PRO A 206 -0.47 13.81 3.97
CA PRO A 206 -1.59 13.86 3.05
C PRO A 206 -1.83 15.32 2.61
N LEU A 207 -1.97 15.54 1.30
CA LEU A 207 -2.29 16.86 0.74
C LEU A 207 -3.80 17.13 0.76
N ARG A 208 -4.61 16.07 0.66
CA ARG A 208 -6.05 16.14 0.86
C ARG A 208 -6.37 15.67 2.28
N ALA A 209 -7.13 16.49 3.02
CA ALA A 209 -7.74 16.00 4.24
C ALA A 209 -8.67 14.82 3.86
N GLU A 210 -8.50 13.69 4.52
CA GLU A 210 -9.47 12.60 4.43
C GLU A 210 -10.83 13.17 4.91
N ARG A 211 -11.81 13.23 4.01
CA ARG A 211 -13.18 13.67 4.31
C ARG A 211 -13.98 12.48 4.80
#